data_1179fa746de71b9a2963404cac1f4e94
#
_entry.id   1179fa746de71b9a2963404cac1f4e94
#
_cell.length_a   1.000
_cell.length_b   1.000
_cell.length_c   1.000
_cell.angle_alpha   90.00
_cell.angle_beta   90.00
_cell.angle_gamma   90.00
#
_symmetry.space_group_name_H-M   'P 1'
#
loop_
_entity.id
_entity.type
_entity.pdbx_description
1 polymer ?
#
loop_
_entity_poly.entity_id
_entity_poly.type
_entity_poly.pdbx_seq_one_letter_code
_entity_poly.pdbx_strand_id
1 'polypeptide(L)'
;YKAEVGNPYRDGISSKLNAGLDAKIGITNDLTLDLTVNPDFGQVEADPAAIALDGFEIFNREQRPFFVENKNIFDYRFADNRNNLFFSRRIGRNPQIYTDTPDGAYANRPTNTTILGAAKFSGKTKNGWSIGVLESVTSKEYAEINDNGSISNALVEPLSNYFVGRIQKDMNQRNTFVGGIFTATNRSLSGKDSELRQAAYTGGFDFRHQWDNRTYFFQSNIVSVSYTHLTLPTSNSV
;
A
#
# COMPACT_ATOMS: atom_id res chain seq x y z
N TYR A 1 6.63 20.60 -16.51
CA TYR A 1 6.95 19.65 -17.59
C TYR A 1 7.74 20.34 -18.69
N LYS A 2 8.66 19.59 -19.34
CA LYS A 2 9.29 20.06 -20.56
C LYS A 2 8.32 19.76 -21.71
N ALA A 3 7.95 20.78 -22.49
CA ALA A 3 7.06 20.57 -23.65
C ALA A 3 7.73 19.61 -24.64
N GLU A 4 6.93 18.72 -25.24
CA GLU A 4 7.37 17.74 -26.21
C GLU A 4 6.58 17.98 -27.51
N VAL A 5 7.30 18.30 -28.60
CA VAL A 5 6.65 18.64 -29.87
C VAL A 5 5.82 17.49 -30.39
N GLY A 6 4.53 17.74 -30.66
CA GLY A 6 3.59 16.74 -31.16
C GLY A 6 2.91 15.90 -30.08
N ASN A 7 3.31 16.02 -28.81
CA ASN A 7 2.68 15.28 -27.72
C ASN A 7 1.51 16.09 -27.11
N PRO A 8 0.24 15.67 -27.28
CA PRO A 8 -0.92 16.40 -26.80
C PRO A 8 -1.03 16.46 -25.28
N TYR A 9 -0.28 15.59 -24.56
CA TYR A 9 -0.28 15.51 -23.10
C TYR A 9 0.88 16.28 -22.45
N ARG A 10 1.78 16.87 -23.26
CA ARG A 10 2.97 17.60 -22.78
C ARG A 10 3.13 18.93 -23.48
N ASP A 11 2.18 19.83 -23.26
CA ASP A 11 2.20 21.20 -23.77
C ASP A 11 3.06 22.17 -22.92
N GLY A 12 3.64 21.67 -21.81
CA GLY A 12 4.44 22.47 -20.87
C GLY A 12 3.65 23.02 -19.69
N ILE A 13 2.32 22.85 -19.66
CA ILE A 13 1.44 23.30 -18.58
C ILE A 13 0.72 22.09 -18.00
N SER A 14 0.73 21.91 -16.68
CA SER A 14 -0.07 20.92 -16.00
C SER A 14 -0.75 21.57 -14.80
N SER A 15 -2.07 21.48 -14.76
CA SER A 15 -2.90 21.97 -13.66
C SER A 15 -3.80 20.84 -13.19
N LYS A 16 -3.71 20.48 -11.91
CA LYS A 16 -4.57 19.46 -11.29
C LYS A 16 -5.16 20.04 -9.99
N LEU A 17 -6.48 20.01 -9.87
CA LEU A 17 -7.18 20.36 -8.65
C LEU A 17 -7.57 19.09 -7.92
N ASN A 18 -7.13 18.94 -6.69
CA ASN A 18 -7.54 17.88 -5.79
C ASN A 18 -8.20 18.47 -4.55
N ALA A 19 -9.20 17.79 -4.01
CA ALA A 19 -9.82 18.12 -2.74
C ALA A 19 -10.02 16.83 -1.95
N GLY A 20 -9.62 16.84 -0.69
CA GLY A 20 -9.75 15.73 0.24
C GLY A 20 -10.29 16.18 1.58
N LEU A 21 -10.67 15.24 2.41
CA LEU A 21 -11.16 15.46 3.75
C LEU A 21 -10.49 14.48 4.71
N ASP A 22 -9.94 15.03 5.80
CA ASP A 22 -9.38 14.26 6.91
C ASP A 22 -10.18 14.52 8.18
N ALA A 23 -10.43 13.46 8.95
CA ALA A 23 -11.07 13.55 10.26
C ALA A 23 -10.30 12.69 11.27
N LYS A 24 -10.15 13.20 12.49
CA LYS A 24 -9.52 12.51 13.60
C LYS A 24 -10.44 12.52 14.81
N ILE A 25 -10.78 11.36 15.33
CA ILE A 25 -11.73 11.15 16.41
C ILE A 25 -11.03 10.40 17.55
N GLY A 26 -10.93 11.00 18.71
CA GLY A 26 -10.51 10.31 19.94
C GLY A 26 -11.64 9.40 20.44
N ILE A 27 -11.47 8.09 20.35
CA ILE A 27 -12.45 7.12 20.88
C ILE A 27 -12.27 6.97 22.38
N THR A 28 -11.03 6.95 22.83
CA THR A 28 -10.65 7.01 24.24
C THR A 28 -9.39 7.89 24.37
N ASN A 29 -8.89 8.08 25.59
CA ASN A 29 -7.62 8.80 25.80
C ASN A 29 -6.42 8.14 25.13
N ASP A 30 -6.52 6.87 24.80
CA ASP A 30 -5.41 6.03 24.32
C ASP A 30 -5.63 5.50 22.89
N LEU A 31 -6.84 5.66 22.33
CA LEU A 31 -7.25 5.09 21.04
C LEU A 31 -7.87 6.17 20.15
N THR A 32 -7.42 6.23 18.90
CA THR A 32 -7.89 7.18 17.89
C THR A 32 -8.41 6.46 16.65
N LEU A 33 -9.39 7.08 16.02
CA LEU A 33 -9.87 6.75 14.69
C LEU A 33 -9.53 7.91 13.75
N ASP A 34 -8.68 7.64 12.77
CA ASP A 34 -8.33 8.57 11.69
C ASP A 34 -9.09 8.13 10.43
N LEU A 35 -9.74 9.07 9.76
CA LEU A 35 -10.48 8.86 8.53
C LEU A 35 -9.94 9.82 7.47
N THR A 36 -9.83 9.34 6.24
CA THR A 36 -9.47 10.20 5.09
C THR A 36 -10.27 9.79 3.86
N VAL A 37 -10.71 10.78 3.09
CA VAL A 37 -11.39 10.60 1.81
C VAL A 37 -10.66 11.44 0.78
N ASN A 38 -10.29 10.81 -0.36
CA ASN A 38 -9.54 11.42 -1.44
C ASN A 38 -8.36 12.27 -0.93
N PRO A 39 -7.48 11.72 -0.09
CA PRO A 39 -6.39 12.48 0.51
C PRO A 39 -5.50 13.09 -0.58
N ASP A 40 -5.26 14.39 -0.48
CA ASP A 40 -4.28 15.04 -1.34
C ASP A 40 -2.87 14.78 -0.79
N PHE A 41 -2.17 13.87 -1.41
CA PHE A 41 -0.75 13.65 -1.15
C PHE A 41 0.15 14.36 -2.17
N GLY A 42 -0.36 15.37 -2.87
CA GLY A 42 0.37 16.13 -3.88
C GLY A 42 1.63 16.85 -3.35
N GLN A 43 1.73 17.02 -2.02
CA GLN A 43 2.94 17.52 -1.36
C GLN A 43 3.97 16.42 -1.08
N VAL A 44 3.61 15.15 -1.20
CA VAL A 44 4.56 14.06 -1.13
C VAL A 44 5.20 13.97 -2.52
N GLU A 45 6.39 14.52 -2.65
CA GLU A 45 7.19 14.43 -3.87
C GLU A 45 7.13 13.03 -4.44
N ALA A 46 6.93 12.95 -5.75
CA ALA A 46 7.09 11.69 -6.48
C ALA A 46 8.40 11.06 -6.01
N ASP A 47 8.35 9.77 -5.67
CA ASP A 47 9.54 9.06 -5.25
C ASP A 47 10.69 9.38 -6.21
N PRO A 48 11.87 9.77 -5.72
CA PRO A 48 12.97 10.03 -6.60
C PRO A 48 13.14 8.80 -7.50
N ALA A 49 13.30 9.04 -8.80
CA ALA A 49 13.54 7.98 -9.78
C ALA A 49 14.88 7.32 -9.46
N ALA A 50 14.92 6.50 -8.43
CA ALA A 50 16.05 5.72 -8.03
C ALA A 50 16.01 4.42 -8.82
N ILE A 51 16.91 4.28 -9.77
CA ILE A 51 17.12 3.03 -10.49
C ILE A 51 17.93 2.13 -9.56
N ALA A 52 17.29 1.10 -9.02
CA ALA A 52 18.01 0.04 -8.32
C ALA A 52 18.80 -0.77 -9.35
N LEU A 53 20.07 -0.48 -9.50
CA LEU A 53 20.99 -1.23 -10.39
C LEU A 53 21.24 -2.65 -9.90
N ASP A 54 20.90 -2.95 -8.66
CA ASP A 54 21.06 -4.25 -8.00
C ASP A 54 19.81 -5.13 -7.99
N GLY A 55 18.70 -4.65 -8.58
CA GLY A 55 17.43 -5.39 -8.66
C GLY A 55 16.63 -5.46 -7.35
N PHE A 56 17.07 -4.81 -6.27
CA PHE A 56 16.33 -4.76 -5.02
C PHE A 56 15.29 -3.62 -5.02
N GLU A 57 14.13 -3.87 -4.40
CA GLU A 57 13.11 -2.85 -4.20
C GLU A 57 13.65 -1.72 -3.31
N ILE A 58 13.53 -0.47 -3.74
CA ILE A 58 13.91 0.69 -2.95
C ILE A 58 12.78 1.04 -2.01
N PHE A 59 13.03 0.95 -0.71
CA PHE A 59 12.09 1.31 0.33
C PHE A 59 12.21 2.79 0.70
N ASN A 60 11.41 3.64 0.06
CA ASN A 60 11.31 5.04 0.43
C ASN A 60 10.57 5.22 1.77
N ARG A 61 10.99 6.20 2.56
CA ARG A 61 10.35 6.50 3.84
C ARG A 61 8.92 7.01 3.62
N GLU A 62 7.96 6.53 4.42
CA GLU A 62 6.60 7.06 4.43
C GLU A 62 6.59 8.50 4.95
N GLN A 63 5.96 9.40 4.22
CA GLN A 63 5.85 10.83 4.54
C GLN A 63 4.40 11.30 4.67
N ARG A 64 3.42 10.51 4.20
CA ARG A 64 2.01 10.87 4.24
C ARG A 64 1.50 10.86 5.68
N PRO A 65 0.97 11.99 6.22
CA PRO A 65 0.62 12.12 7.64
C PRO A 65 -0.28 11.02 8.16
N PHE A 66 -1.31 10.64 7.39
CA PHE A 66 -2.23 9.56 7.73
C PHE A 66 -1.51 8.23 8.01
N PHE A 67 -0.51 7.86 7.23
CA PHE A 67 0.22 6.60 7.40
C PHE A 67 1.40 6.70 8.36
N VAL A 68 1.96 7.90 8.58
CA VAL A 68 3.09 8.12 9.51
C VAL A 68 2.65 8.00 10.96
N GLU A 69 1.46 8.52 11.27
CA GLU A 69 0.96 8.52 12.64
C GLU A 69 0.68 7.09 13.12
N ASN A 70 1.22 6.74 14.30
CA ASN A 70 1.13 5.42 14.92
C ASN A 70 1.62 4.24 14.05
N LYS A 71 2.46 4.52 13.03
CA LYS A 71 2.96 3.49 12.11
C LYS A 71 3.72 2.35 12.82
N ASN A 72 4.37 2.65 13.95
CA ASN A 72 5.09 1.69 14.76
C ASN A 72 4.19 0.56 15.32
N ILE A 73 2.88 0.80 15.44
CA ILE A 73 1.91 -0.22 15.83
C ILE A 73 1.82 -1.31 14.75
N PHE A 74 1.91 -0.94 13.47
CA PHE A 74 1.80 -1.84 12.33
C PHE A 74 3.14 -2.50 11.93
N ASP A 75 4.24 -2.14 12.59
CA ASP A 75 5.53 -2.75 12.33
C ASP A 75 5.53 -4.23 12.72
N TYR A 76 5.85 -5.10 11.78
CA TYR A 76 6.09 -6.51 11.99
C TYR A 76 7.32 -6.92 11.17
N ARG A 77 8.47 -6.94 11.82
CA ARG A 77 9.76 -7.21 11.18
C ARG A 77 10.16 -8.66 11.38
N PHE A 78 10.57 -9.31 10.31
CA PHE A 78 11.08 -10.67 10.33
C PHE A 78 12.39 -10.77 9.54
N ALA A 79 13.23 -11.74 9.88
CA ALA A 79 14.55 -11.99 9.30
C ALA A 79 15.55 -10.85 9.51
N ASP A 80 15.35 -9.69 8.88
CA ASP A 80 16.17 -8.50 9.05
C ASP A 80 15.31 -7.23 9.19
N ASN A 81 15.95 -6.09 9.41
CA ASN A 81 15.23 -4.81 9.58
C ASN A 81 14.57 -4.28 8.29
N ARG A 82 14.81 -4.90 7.13
CA ARG A 82 14.25 -4.50 5.84
C ARG A 82 12.97 -5.26 5.52
N ASN A 83 12.77 -6.43 6.13
CA ASN A 83 11.61 -7.29 5.88
C ASN A 83 10.46 -6.94 6.84
N ASN A 84 9.51 -6.14 6.38
CA ASN A 84 8.27 -5.82 7.08
C ASN A 84 7.08 -6.38 6.30
N LEU A 85 6.11 -7.03 6.98
CA LEU A 85 4.92 -7.58 6.32
C LEU A 85 4.00 -6.50 5.76
N PHE A 86 3.98 -5.34 6.37
CA PHE A 86 3.20 -4.21 5.92
C PHE A 86 4.10 -3.04 5.52
N PHE A 87 3.87 -2.53 4.32
CA PHE A 87 4.53 -1.34 3.81
C PHE A 87 3.49 -0.40 3.20
N SER A 88 3.16 0.67 3.92
CA SER A 88 2.06 1.59 3.60
C SER A 88 2.21 2.26 2.23
N ARG A 89 3.42 2.48 1.74
CA ARG A 89 3.66 3.09 0.41
C ARG A 89 3.19 2.22 -0.77
N ARG A 90 2.86 0.97 -0.54
CA ARG A 90 2.19 0.14 -1.55
C ARG A 90 0.74 0.57 -1.81
N ILE A 91 0.12 1.27 -0.86
CA ILE A 91 -1.20 1.88 -1.01
C ILE A 91 -1.04 3.21 -1.74
N GLY A 92 -1.64 3.35 -2.92
CA GLY A 92 -1.52 4.55 -3.74
C GLY A 92 -0.22 4.66 -4.56
N ARG A 93 0.52 3.54 -4.74
CA ARG A 93 1.75 3.51 -5.56
C ARG A 93 1.46 3.71 -7.05
N ASN A 94 2.52 3.78 -7.83
CA ASN A 94 2.43 3.80 -9.30
C ASN A 94 1.64 2.58 -9.81
N PRO A 95 0.79 2.74 -10.84
CA PRO A 95 0.07 1.65 -11.48
C PRO A 95 0.99 0.51 -11.94
N GLN A 96 0.51 -0.74 -11.79
CA GLN A 96 1.32 -1.95 -11.95
C GLN A 96 1.15 -2.64 -13.30
N ILE A 97 0.01 -2.41 -14.00
CA ILE A 97 -0.25 -3.04 -15.28
C ILE A 97 0.46 -2.22 -16.36
N TYR A 98 1.35 -2.87 -17.07
CA TYR A 98 1.99 -2.28 -18.25
C TYR A 98 1.05 -2.40 -19.44
N THR A 99 0.93 -1.34 -20.21
CA THR A 99 0.18 -1.31 -21.47
C THR A 99 1.11 -0.83 -22.57
N ASP A 100 1.15 -1.57 -23.66
CA ASP A 100 1.91 -1.18 -24.84
C ASP A 100 1.32 0.10 -25.45
N THR A 101 2.19 1.00 -25.85
CA THR A 101 1.83 2.18 -26.62
C THR A 101 2.24 1.92 -28.06
N PRO A 102 1.30 1.96 -29.03
CA PRO A 102 1.61 1.78 -30.45
C PRO A 102 2.69 2.75 -30.93
N ASP A 103 3.47 2.35 -31.93
CA ASP A 103 4.48 3.21 -32.52
C ASP A 103 3.89 4.50 -33.05
N GLY A 104 4.42 5.65 -32.61
CA GLY A 104 3.93 6.97 -32.96
C GLY A 104 2.73 7.47 -32.15
N ALA A 105 2.18 6.66 -31.22
CA ALA A 105 1.14 7.08 -30.30
C ALA A 105 1.73 7.71 -29.02
N TYR A 106 0.93 8.53 -28.37
CA TYR A 106 1.26 9.13 -27.08
C TYR A 106 0.40 8.58 -25.97
N ALA A 107 0.98 8.33 -24.78
CA ALA A 107 0.26 7.83 -23.63
C ALA A 107 0.37 8.79 -22.43
N ASN A 108 -0.77 9.10 -21.84
CA ASN A 108 -0.86 9.78 -20.55
C ASN A 108 -1.16 8.77 -19.47
N ARG A 109 -0.16 8.43 -18.65
CA ARG A 109 -0.27 7.44 -17.58
C ARG A 109 -0.29 8.12 -16.23
N PRO A 110 -1.21 7.75 -15.31
CA PRO A 110 -1.16 8.23 -13.94
C PRO A 110 0.18 7.82 -13.28
N THR A 111 0.77 8.72 -12.52
CA THR A 111 1.98 8.44 -11.75
C THR A 111 1.69 7.76 -10.41
N ASN A 112 0.47 7.89 -9.90
CA ASN A 112 0.04 7.34 -8.62
C ASN A 112 -1.39 6.81 -8.74
N THR A 113 -1.73 5.84 -7.90
CA THR A 113 -3.10 5.33 -7.76
C THR A 113 -3.86 6.18 -6.74
N THR A 114 -5.05 6.65 -7.10
CA THR A 114 -5.89 7.47 -6.23
C THR A 114 -6.42 6.64 -5.06
N ILE A 115 -6.25 7.14 -3.84
CA ILE A 115 -6.86 6.56 -2.64
C ILE A 115 -8.26 7.16 -2.51
N LEU A 116 -9.30 6.37 -2.70
CA LEU A 116 -10.69 6.82 -2.54
C LEU A 116 -11.01 7.16 -1.10
N GLY A 117 -10.53 6.34 -0.18
CA GLY A 117 -10.68 6.56 1.24
C GLY A 117 -9.88 5.56 2.05
N ALA A 118 -9.59 5.95 3.29
CA ALA A 118 -8.96 5.08 4.27
C ALA A 118 -9.46 5.38 5.68
N ALA A 119 -9.45 4.35 6.52
CA ALA A 119 -9.76 4.41 7.93
C ALA A 119 -8.65 3.72 8.72
N LYS A 120 -8.22 4.33 9.81
CA LYS A 120 -7.19 3.77 10.69
C LYS A 120 -7.61 3.94 12.14
N PHE A 121 -7.84 2.81 12.81
CA PHE A 121 -8.05 2.75 14.25
C PHE A 121 -6.75 2.29 14.90
N SER A 122 -6.20 3.09 15.82
CA SER A 122 -4.90 2.77 16.40
C SER A 122 -4.70 3.36 17.78
N GLY A 123 -3.86 2.71 18.57
CA GLY A 123 -3.40 3.20 19.87
C GLY A 123 -2.86 2.12 20.78
N LYS A 124 -2.47 2.54 21.98
CA LYS A 124 -1.90 1.68 23.02
C LYS A 124 -2.55 1.94 24.36
N THR A 125 -3.27 0.94 24.87
CA THR A 125 -3.97 1.03 26.14
C THR A 125 -3.02 1.01 27.34
N LYS A 126 -3.46 1.54 28.47
CA LYS A 126 -2.72 1.51 29.75
C LYS A 126 -2.39 0.09 30.19
N ASN A 127 -3.23 -0.88 29.84
CA ASN A 127 -3.03 -2.30 30.15
C ASN A 127 -2.02 -3.00 29.22
N GLY A 128 -1.30 -2.25 28.37
CA GLY A 128 -0.24 -2.78 27.51
C GLY A 128 -0.72 -3.44 26.23
N TRP A 129 -1.97 -3.24 25.80
CA TRP A 129 -2.43 -3.62 24.47
C TRP A 129 -2.08 -2.54 23.46
N SER A 130 -1.40 -2.92 22.37
CA SER A 130 -1.26 -2.11 21.17
C SER A 130 -2.17 -2.67 20.10
N ILE A 131 -3.04 -1.85 19.53
CA ILE A 131 -4.06 -2.25 18.55
C ILE A 131 -3.94 -1.33 17.36
N GLY A 132 -3.90 -1.91 16.17
CA GLY A 132 -3.93 -1.18 14.90
C GLY A 132 -4.81 -1.92 13.90
N VAL A 133 -5.78 -1.21 13.33
CA VAL A 133 -6.60 -1.66 12.21
C VAL A 133 -6.57 -0.58 11.16
N LEU A 134 -6.24 -0.94 9.94
CA LEU A 134 -6.20 -0.04 8.79
C LEU A 134 -6.95 -0.68 7.63
N GLU A 135 -7.83 0.10 7.03
CA GLU A 135 -8.56 -0.23 5.80
C GLU A 135 -8.34 0.88 4.79
N SER A 136 -8.10 0.55 3.53
CA SER A 136 -7.94 1.53 2.46
C SER A 136 -8.44 0.99 1.13
N VAL A 137 -9.11 1.83 0.36
CA VAL A 137 -9.61 1.51 -0.97
C VAL A 137 -8.98 2.46 -1.98
N THR A 138 -8.40 1.90 -3.05
CA THR A 138 -7.84 2.65 -4.17
C THR A 138 -8.70 2.48 -5.42
N SER A 139 -8.73 3.52 -6.26
CA SER A 139 -9.54 3.52 -7.47
C SER A 139 -8.93 2.67 -8.58
N LYS A 140 -9.73 2.45 -9.63
CA LYS A 140 -9.21 2.03 -10.93
C LYS A 140 -8.50 3.19 -11.58
N GLU A 141 -7.34 2.93 -12.20
CA GLU A 141 -6.63 3.92 -12.97
C GLU A 141 -6.51 3.47 -14.43
N TYR A 142 -6.61 4.45 -15.33
CA TYR A 142 -6.51 4.23 -16.76
C TYR A 142 -5.41 5.10 -17.35
N ALA A 143 -4.65 4.53 -18.26
CA ALA A 143 -3.81 5.29 -19.19
C ALA A 143 -4.66 5.71 -20.39
N GLU A 144 -4.57 6.98 -20.75
CA GLU A 144 -5.17 7.49 -21.99
C GLU A 144 -4.11 7.42 -23.11
N ILE A 145 -4.45 6.73 -24.19
CA ILE A 145 -3.57 6.52 -25.34
C ILE A 145 -4.17 7.27 -26.54
N ASN A 146 -3.39 8.18 -27.11
CA ASN A 146 -3.76 8.91 -28.32
C ASN A 146 -2.93 8.40 -29.49
N ASP A 147 -3.61 7.70 -30.41
CA ASP A 147 -3.03 7.23 -31.65
C ASP A 147 -3.60 8.04 -32.82
N ASN A 148 -2.83 8.99 -33.32
CA ASN A 148 -3.19 9.85 -34.45
C ASN A 148 -4.59 10.52 -34.30
N GLY A 149 -4.95 10.94 -33.08
CA GLY A 149 -6.22 11.56 -32.75
C GLY A 149 -7.33 10.58 -32.32
N SER A 150 -7.11 9.28 -32.40
CA SER A 150 -7.98 8.27 -31.80
C SER A 150 -7.60 8.06 -30.32
N ILE A 151 -8.53 8.36 -29.41
CA ILE A 151 -8.29 8.26 -27.97
C ILE A 151 -8.88 6.94 -27.47
N SER A 152 -8.06 6.16 -26.76
CA SER A 152 -8.45 4.94 -26.07
C SER A 152 -7.97 4.93 -24.63
N ASN A 153 -8.68 4.19 -23.76
CA ASN A 153 -8.33 4.03 -22.35
C ASN A 153 -7.94 2.59 -22.07
N ALA A 154 -6.76 2.40 -21.45
CA ALA A 154 -6.26 1.11 -21.02
C ALA A 154 -6.19 1.06 -19.50
N LEU A 155 -6.74 0.00 -18.89
CA LEU A 155 -6.65 -0.21 -17.44
C LEU A 155 -5.18 -0.42 -17.03
N VAL A 156 -4.67 0.38 -16.08
CA VAL A 156 -3.30 0.28 -15.57
C VAL A 156 -3.24 -0.09 -14.09
N GLU A 157 -4.33 0.11 -13.34
CA GLU A 157 -4.46 -0.37 -11.97
C GLU A 157 -5.93 -0.75 -11.68
N PRO A 158 -6.21 -1.93 -11.09
CA PRO A 158 -7.56 -2.32 -10.70
C PRO A 158 -7.99 -1.63 -9.40
N LEU A 159 -9.30 -1.51 -9.17
CA LEU A 159 -9.83 -1.18 -7.85
C LEU A 159 -9.31 -2.20 -6.84
N SER A 160 -8.68 -1.69 -5.78
CA SER A 160 -8.03 -2.53 -4.78
C SER A 160 -8.41 -2.12 -3.37
N ASN A 161 -8.59 -3.13 -2.53
CA ASN A 161 -8.82 -2.99 -1.11
C ASN A 161 -7.63 -3.53 -0.35
N TYR A 162 -7.19 -2.80 0.67
CA TYR A 162 -6.07 -3.13 1.55
C TYR A 162 -6.54 -3.13 2.99
N PHE A 163 -6.39 -4.25 3.67
CA PHE A 163 -6.66 -4.40 5.10
C PHE A 163 -5.39 -4.78 5.86
N VAL A 164 -5.20 -4.19 7.03
CA VAL A 164 -4.14 -4.57 7.98
C VAL A 164 -4.71 -4.55 9.39
N GLY A 165 -4.60 -5.66 10.08
CA GLY A 165 -4.92 -5.78 11.50
C GLY A 165 -3.68 -6.19 12.29
N ARG A 166 -3.35 -5.46 13.35
CA ARG A 166 -2.22 -5.72 14.25
C ARG A 166 -2.69 -5.67 15.69
N ILE A 167 -2.34 -6.68 16.46
CA ILE A 167 -2.54 -6.70 17.90
C ILE A 167 -1.27 -7.16 18.59
N GLN A 168 -0.89 -6.50 19.66
CA GLN A 168 0.27 -6.86 20.49
C GLN A 168 -0.05 -6.64 21.96
N LYS A 169 0.44 -7.52 22.81
CA LYS A 169 0.36 -7.42 24.26
C LYS A 169 1.74 -7.33 24.89
N ASP A 170 1.95 -6.27 25.66
CA ASP A 170 3.11 -6.13 26.54
C ASP A 170 2.77 -6.75 27.92
N MET A 171 3.64 -7.59 28.42
CA MET A 171 3.52 -8.28 29.71
C MET A 171 4.85 -8.19 30.49
N ASN A 172 4.83 -8.57 31.78
CA ASN A 172 6.01 -8.65 32.62
C ASN A 172 6.87 -7.39 32.59
N GLN A 173 6.27 -6.21 32.87
CA GLN A 173 6.96 -4.92 32.85
C GLN A 173 7.66 -4.64 31.49
N ARG A 174 7.01 -5.04 30.38
CA ARG A 174 7.52 -4.95 29.01
C ARG A 174 8.75 -5.83 28.74
N ASN A 175 8.90 -6.90 29.48
CA ASN A 175 9.94 -7.91 29.18
C ASN A 175 9.40 -9.01 28.25
N THR A 176 8.08 -9.15 28.12
CA THR A 176 7.44 -10.11 27.22
C THR A 176 6.51 -9.40 26.28
N PHE A 177 6.62 -9.70 24.98
CA PHE A 177 5.77 -9.21 23.92
C PHE A 177 5.19 -10.40 23.16
N VAL A 178 3.88 -10.40 22.96
CA VAL A 178 3.17 -11.39 22.13
C VAL A 178 2.30 -10.62 21.18
N GLY A 179 2.36 -10.94 19.91
CA GLY A 179 1.59 -10.22 18.92
C GLY A 179 1.20 -11.03 17.69
N GLY A 180 0.27 -10.50 16.92
CA GLY A 180 -0.14 -11.05 15.65
C GLY A 180 -0.49 -9.94 14.66
N ILE A 181 -0.22 -10.20 13.40
CA ILE A 181 -0.57 -9.32 12.27
C ILE A 181 -1.33 -10.13 11.22
N PHE A 182 -2.29 -9.49 10.59
CA PHE A 182 -2.97 -10.01 9.42
C PHE A 182 -3.06 -8.91 8.37
N THR A 183 -2.73 -9.24 7.12
CA THR A 183 -2.87 -8.33 5.99
C THR A 183 -3.68 -9.00 4.89
N ALA A 184 -4.52 -8.22 4.22
CA ALA A 184 -5.27 -8.67 3.06
C ALA A 184 -5.20 -7.62 1.95
N THR A 185 -5.01 -8.08 0.73
CA THR A 185 -5.12 -7.25 -0.48
C THR A 185 -6.08 -7.96 -1.43
N ASN A 186 -7.16 -7.29 -1.82
CA ASN A 186 -8.15 -7.80 -2.75
C ASN A 186 -8.25 -6.86 -3.94
N ARG A 187 -8.23 -7.38 -5.17
CA ARG A 187 -8.29 -6.62 -6.41
C ARG A 187 -9.48 -7.05 -7.25
N SER A 188 -10.19 -6.07 -7.81
CA SER A 188 -11.27 -6.33 -8.77
C SER A 188 -10.68 -6.48 -10.16
N LEU A 189 -10.23 -7.68 -10.49
CA LEU A 189 -9.68 -8.02 -11.82
C LEU A 189 -10.77 -8.48 -12.76
N SER A 190 -10.68 -8.10 -14.06
CA SER A 190 -11.56 -8.55 -15.14
C SER A 190 -10.72 -9.21 -16.24
N GLY A 191 -10.85 -10.52 -16.37
CA GLY A 191 -10.46 -11.38 -17.49
C GLY A 191 -9.02 -11.32 -18.01
N LYS A 192 -8.55 -10.23 -18.57
CA LYS A 192 -7.23 -10.11 -19.22
C LYS A 192 -6.13 -9.49 -18.34
N ASP A 193 -6.47 -9.02 -17.16
CA ASP A 193 -5.55 -8.34 -16.23
C ASP A 193 -4.75 -9.37 -15.42
N SER A 194 -4.40 -10.49 -16.04
CA SER A 194 -3.98 -11.75 -15.40
C SER A 194 -2.57 -11.74 -14.80
N GLU A 195 -1.79 -10.68 -14.97
CA GLU A 195 -0.45 -10.60 -14.37
C GLU A 195 -0.50 -10.30 -12.87
N LEU A 196 -1.57 -9.66 -12.39
CA LEU A 196 -1.75 -9.36 -10.98
C LEU A 196 -2.50 -10.48 -10.26
N ARG A 197 -2.18 -10.66 -8.99
CA ARG A 197 -2.92 -11.58 -8.12
C ARG A 197 -4.21 -10.95 -7.68
N GLN A 198 -5.32 -11.69 -7.77
CA GLN A 198 -6.64 -11.23 -7.36
C GLN A 198 -6.70 -10.96 -5.87
N ALA A 199 -6.17 -11.88 -5.08
CA ALA A 199 -6.11 -11.72 -3.63
C ALA A 199 -4.78 -12.22 -3.05
N ALA A 200 -4.33 -11.58 -1.98
CA ALA A 200 -3.18 -12.00 -1.20
C ALA A 200 -3.48 -11.76 0.29
N TYR A 201 -3.26 -12.79 1.09
CA TYR A 201 -3.45 -12.77 2.53
C TYR A 201 -2.15 -13.17 3.22
N THR A 202 -1.79 -12.44 4.28
CA THR A 202 -0.60 -12.77 5.05
C THR A 202 -0.94 -12.71 6.52
N GLY A 203 -0.56 -13.74 7.27
CA GLY A 203 -0.65 -13.81 8.72
C GLY A 203 0.72 -13.93 9.35
N GLY A 204 0.93 -13.26 10.46
CA GLY A 204 2.16 -13.35 11.23
C GLY A 204 1.90 -13.41 12.73
N PHE A 205 2.72 -14.16 13.43
CA PHE A 205 2.75 -14.23 14.89
C PHE A 205 4.17 -13.89 15.37
N ASP A 206 4.30 -13.03 16.36
CA ASP A 206 5.57 -12.65 16.96
C ASP A 206 5.55 -12.83 18.47
N PHE A 207 6.67 -13.31 18.98
CA PHE A 207 6.94 -13.47 20.39
C PHE A 207 8.33 -12.94 20.70
N ARG A 208 8.46 -12.19 21.78
CA ARG A 208 9.76 -11.78 22.34
C ARG A 208 9.73 -11.85 23.86
N HIS A 209 10.72 -12.46 24.45
CA HIS A 209 10.93 -12.47 25.90
C HIS A 209 12.36 -12.05 26.22
N GLN A 210 12.50 -11.22 27.27
CA GLN A 210 13.78 -10.71 27.76
C GLN A 210 13.90 -11.01 29.24
N TRP A 211 15.08 -11.40 29.68
CA TRP A 211 15.39 -11.69 31.09
C TRP A 211 16.77 -11.15 31.48
N ASP A 212 17.11 -11.27 32.76
CA ASP A 212 18.37 -10.78 33.35
C ASP A 212 18.63 -9.31 32.98
N ASN A 213 17.76 -8.41 33.46
CA ASN A 213 17.79 -6.97 33.13
C ASN A 213 17.92 -6.67 31.64
N ARG A 214 17.29 -7.51 30.78
CA ARG A 214 17.31 -7.44 29.31
C ARG A 214 18.67 -7.76 28.69
N THR A 215 19.56 -8.39 29.43
CA THR A 215 20.86 -8.87 28.94
C THR A 215 20.64 -9.96 27.90
N TYR A 216 19.68 -10.84 28.11
CA TYR A 216 19.35 -11.93 27.20
C TYR A 216 17.94 -11.74 26.62
N PHE A 217 17.74 -12.19 25.40
CA PHE A 217 16.41 -12.20 24.78
C PHE A 217 16.24 -13.43 23.90
N PHE A 218 15.00 -13.86 23.78
CA PHE A 218 14.54 -14.82 22.79
C PHE A 218 13.46 -14.14 21.94
N GLN A 219 13.57 -14.27 20.63
CA GLN A 219 12.58 -13.74 19.67
C GLN A 219 12.24 -14.81 18.64
N SER A 220 10.95 -14.95 18.34
CA SER A 220 10.43 -15.85 17.32
C SER A 220 9.37 -15.14 16.49
N ASN A 221 9.43 -15.33 15.17
CA ASN A 221 8.47 -14.81 14.22
C ASN A 221 8.02 -15.95 13.30
N ILE A 222 6.72 -16.10 13.12
CA ILE A 222 6.12 -17.08 12.20
C ILE A 222 5.28 -16.30 11.21
N VAL A 223 5.44 -16.60 9.92
CA VAL A 223 4.72 -15.93 8.82
C VAL A 223 4.13 -16.97 7.88
N SER A 224 2.87 -16.77 7.49
CA SER A 224 2.18 -17.55 6.47
C SER A 224 1.63 -16.62 5.40
N VAL A 225 1.77 -16.99 4.13
CA VAL A 225 1.28 -16.23 2.98
C VAL A 225 0.42 -17.13 2.11
N SER A 226 -0.75 -16.63 1.72
CA SER A 226 -1.65 -17.27 0.77
C SER A 226 -2.04 -16.25 -0.30
N TYR A 227 -2.14 -16.67 -1.55
CA TYR A 227 -2.59 -15.82 -2.64
C TYR A 227 -3.37 -16.61 -3.68
N THR A 228 -4.29 -15.93 -4.38
CA THR A 228 -5.09 -16.50 -5.45
C THR A 228 -4.81 -15.78 -6.77
N HIS A 229 -4.74 -16.57 -7.86
CA HIS A 229 -4.78 -16.08 -9.22
C HIS A 229 -6.16 -16.34 -9.82
N LEU A 230 -6.60 -15.50 -10.74
CA LEU A 230 -7.67 -15.86 -11.66
C LEU A 230 -7.15 -17.01 -12.56
N THR A 231 -7.66 -18.21 -12.36
CA THR A 231 -7.49 -19.28 -13.34
C THR A 231 -8.48 -19.01 -14.47
N LEU A 232 -7.99 -18.69 -15.66
CA LEU A 232 -8.84 -18.70 -16.86
C LEU A 232 -9.41 -20.11 -17.01
N PRO A 233 -10.71 -20.28 -17.29
CA PRO A 233 -11.24 -21.58 -17.66
C PRO A 233 -10.48 -22.04 -18.90
N THR A 234 -9.74 -23.16 -18.78
CA THR A 234 -9.21 -23.85 -19.94
C THR A 234 -10.39 -24.28 -20.78
N SER A 235 -10.63 -23.61 -21.92
CA SER A 235 -11.53 -24.10 -22.91
C SER A 235 -10.90 -25.38 -23.48
N ASN A 236 -11.33 -26.52 -22.98
CA ASN A 236 -11.13 -27.76 -23.70
C ASN A 236 -11.99 -27.68 -24.99
N SER A 237 -11.35 -27.25 -26.07
CA SER A 237 -11.87 -27.51 -27.41
C SER A 237 -11.69 -29.00 -27.67
N VAL A 238 -12.81 -29.73 -27.67
CA VAL A 238 -12.94 -31.07 -28.26
C VAL A 238 -13.12 -30.90 -29.76
#